data_5a675d51ce5ad9e965d7c226f5852232
#
_entry.id   5a675d51ce5ad9e965d7c226f5852232
#
_cell.length_a   1.000
_cell.length_b   1.000
_cell.length_c   1.000
_cell.angle_alpha   90.00
_cell.angle_beta   90.00
_cell.angle_gamma   90.00
#
_symmetry.space_group_name_H-M   'P 1'
#
loop_
_entity.id
_entity.type
_entity.pdbx_description
1 polymer ?
#
loop_
_entity_poly.entity_id
_entity_poly.type
_entity_poly.pdbx_seq_one_letter_code
_entity_poly.pdbx_strand_id
1 'polypeptide(L)'
;MTDTVQLAKKYFELSNKGKLTEIKKLFTSSSTYSSANKDIFLGSDQIMDMQTKFFSGFDTLGWNVHNIKEVKPGIVLFDFTFTGITLDGEVVQRSGKEYVIVYNGKIQHVEVSNKD
;
A
#
# COMPACT_ATOMS: atom_id res chain seq x y z
N MET A 1 9.51 5.87 18.53
CA MET A 1 8.91 5.43 17.28
C MET A 1 9.42 4.04 16.93
N THR A 2 8.54 3.16 16.50
CA THR A 2 8.91 1.79 16.22
C THR A 2 9.34 1.61 14.78
N ASP A 3 10.14 0.56 14.54
CA ASP A 3 10.55 0.20 13.19
C ASP A 3 9.35 -0.13 12.30
N THR A 4 8.26 -0.64 12.90
CA THR A 4 7.02 -0.96 12.18
C THR A 4 6.40 0.27 11.53
N VAL A 5 6.28 1.37 12.30
CA VAL A 5 5.73 2.63 11.77
C VAL A 5 6.65 3.19 10.69
N GLN A 6 7.96 3.14 10.89
CA GLN A 6 8.92 3.63 9.92
C GLN A 6 8.81 2.87 8.60
N LEU A 7 8.67 1.55 8.67
CA LEU A 7 8.55 0.73 7.46
C LEU A 7 7.26 1.02 6.71
N ALA A 8 6.13 1.20 7.43
CA ALA A 8 4.87 1.57 6.81
C ALA A 8 4.97 2.93 6.10
N LYS A 9 5.61 3.91 6.74
CA LYS A 9 5.82 5.22 6.13
C LYS A 9 6.69 5.12 4.89
N LYS A 10 7.74 4.31 4.93
CA LYS A 10 8.62 4.10 3.78
C LYS A 10 7.85 3.49 2.60
N TYR A 11 6.96 2.55 2.88
CA TYR A 11 6.12 1.94 1.85
C TYR A 11 5.31 3.00 1.10
N PHE A 12 4.66 3.93 1.82
CA PHE A 12 3.88 5.00 1.18
C PHE A 12 4.75 6.01 0.47
N GLU A 13 5.89 6.35 1.05
CA GLU A 13 6.83 7.25 0.41
C GLU A 13 7.28 6.69 -0.94
N LEU A 14 7.63 5.41 -0.98
CA LEU A 14 8.03 4.75 -2.22
C LEU A 14 6.87 4.64 -3.21
N SER A 15 5.66 4.38 -2.69
CA SER A 15 4.46 4.32 -3.54
C SER A 15 4.20 5.66 -4.21
N ASN A 16 4.30 6.76 -3.46
CA ASN A 16 4.09 8.10 -3.98
C ASN A 16 5.14 8.50 -5.02
N LYS A 17 6.33 7.90 -4.94
CA LYS A 17 7.40 8.13 -5.90
C LYS A 17 7.38 7.14 -7.07
N GLY A 18 6.50 6.16 -7.05
CA GLY A 18 6.41 5.15 -8.09
C GLY A 18 7.60 4.21 -8.16
N LYS A 19 8.30 4.02 -7.04
CA LYS A 19 9.52 3.21 -7.00
C LYS A 19 9.20 1.74 -6.76
N LEU A 20 8.61 1.09 -7.77
CA LEU A 20 8.10 -0.28 -7.65
C LEU A 20 9.20 -1.29 -7.31
N THR A 21 10.38 -1.17 -7.89
CA THR A 21 11.50 -2.08 -7.60
C THR A 21 11.88 -2.01 -6.12
N GLU A 22 11.86 -0.82 -5.54
CA GLU A 22 12.19 -0.64 -4.11
C GLU A 22 11.07 -1.15 -3.22
N ILE A 23 9.82 -0.97 -3.63
CA ILE A 23 8.67 -1.49 -2.89
C ILE A 23 8.76 -3.01 -2.79
N LYS A 24 9.14 -3.69 -3.88
CA LYS A 24 9.24 -5.15 -3.89
C LYS A 24 10.15 -5.67 -2.78
N LYS A 25 11.20 -4.93 -2.46
CA LYS A 25 12.17 -5.33 -1.42
C LYS A 25 11.57 -5.32 -0.01
N LEU A 26 10.42 -4.69 0.18
CA LEU A 26 9.73 -4.64 1.48
C LEU A 26 8.88 -5.88 1.72
N PHE A 27 8.59 -6.65 0.67
CA PHE A 27 7.76 -7.86 0.74
C PHE A 27 8.61 -9.12 0.64
N THR A 28 8.00 -10.26 0.97
CA THR A 28 8.64 -11.57 0.83
C THR A 28 7.77 -12.47 -0.04
N SER A 29 8.28 -13.67 -0.36
CA SER A 29 7.51 -14.65 -1.12
C SER A 29 6.29 -15.18 -0.37
N SER A 30 6.22 -14.96 0.95
CA SER A 30 5.08 -15.37 1.77
C SER A 30 4.16 -14.21 2.14
N SER A 31 4.46 -12.99 1.70
CA SER A 31 3.60 -11.83 1.97
C SER A 31 2.26 -11.98 1.27
N THR A 32 1.23 -11.34 1.85
CA THR A 32 -0.11 -11.36 1.27
C THR A 32 -0.65 -9.93 1.20
N TYR A 33 -1.61 -9.72 0.31
CA TYR A 33 -2.23 -8.41 0.11
C TYR A 33 -3.70 -8.62 -0.17
N SER A 34 -4.56 -7.94 0.57
CA SER A 34 -6.00 -7.95 0.35
C SER A 34 -6.42 -6.57 -0.15
N SER A 35 -6.91 -6.50 -1.36
CA SER A 35 -7.31 -5.23 -1.97
C SER A 35 -8.70 -4.81 -1.50
N ALA A 36 -9.04 -3.54 -1.72
CA ALA A 36 -10.36 -3.02 -1.41
C ALA A 36 -11.47 -3.74 -2.18
N ASN A 37 -11.14 -4.33 -3.32
CA ASN A 37 -12.09 -5.11 -4.13
C ASN A 37 -12.17 -6.57 -3.68
N LYS A 38 -11.55 -6.92 -2.56
CA LYS A 38 -11.52 -8.26 -1.98
C LYS A 38 -10.71 -9.28 -2.78
N ASP A 39 -9.85 -8.82 -3.67
CA ASP A 39 -8.90 -9.68 -4.35
C ASP A 39 -7.72 -9.96 -3.42
N ILE A 40 -7.21 -11.18 -3.48
CA ILE A 40 -6.09 -11.61 -2.64
C ILE A 40 -4.89 -11.91 -3.53
N PHE A 41 -3.74 -11.38 -3.17
CA PHE A 41 -2.48 -11.60 -3.88
C PHE A 41 -1.49 -12.29 -2.96
N LEU A 42 -0.82 -13.31 -3.46
CA LEU A 42 0.05 -14.17 -2.67
C LEU A 42 1.49 -14.04 -3.17
N GLY A 43 2.35 -13.58 -2.27
CA GLY A 43 3.77 -13.44 -2.55
C GLY A 43 4.13 -12.13 -3.24
N SER A 44 5.39 -11.74 -3.08
CA SER A 44 5.88 -10.47 -3.62
C SER A 44 5.67 -10.34 -5.13
N ASP A 45 5.80 -11.44 -5.89
CA ASP A 45 5.64 -11.37 -7.34
C ASP A 45 4.20 -11.01 -7.73
N GLN A 46 3.20 -11.67 -7.14
CA GLN A 46 1.81 -11.35 -7.41
C GLN A 46 1.44 -9.94 -6.94
N ILE A 47 1.94 -9.56 -5.77
CA ILE A 47 1.69 -8.23 -5.23
C ILE A 47 2.24 -7.16 -6.18
N MET A 48 3.46 -7.34 -6.66
CA MET A 48 4.07 -6.34 -7.54
C MET A 48 3.47 -6.34 -8.93
N ASP A 49 3.02 -7.49 -9.44
CA ASP A 49 2.28 -7.52 -10.72
C ASP A 49 1.00 -6.70 -10.61
N MET A 50 0.28 -6.86 -9.51
CA MET A 50 -0.94 -6.09 -9.25
C MET A 50 -0.63 -4.59 -9.18
N GLN A 51 0.40 -4.21 -8.44
CA GLN A 51 0.75 -2.79 -8.29
C GLN A 51 1.24 -2.19 -9.61
N THR A 52 2.01 -2.94 -10.38
CA THR A 52 2.47 -2.49 -11.69
C THR A 52 1.29 -2.18 -12.60
N LYS A 53 0.30 -3.07 -12.64
CA LYS A 53 -0.91 -2.86 -13.44
C LYS A 53 -1.70 -1.65 -12.96
N PHE A 54 -1.83 -1.53 -11.64
CA PHE A 54 -2.55 -0.39 -11.06
C PHE A 54 -1.87 0.93 -11.44
N PHE A 55 -0.56 1.02 -11.24
CA PHE A 55 0.19 2.24 -11.57
C PHE A 55 0.12 2.60 -13.05
N SER A 56 0.11 1.58 -13.91
CA SER A 56 0.10 1.80 -15.36
C SER A 56 -1.19 2.45 -15.88
N GLY A 57 -2.25 2.43 -15.09
CA GLY A 57 -3.53 3.03 -15.47
C GLY A 57 -3.61 4.54 -15.21
N PHE A 58 -2.57 5.13 -14.62
CA PHE A 58 -2.63 6.53 -14.22
C PHE A 58 -1.49 7.33 -14.84
N ASP A 59 -1.80 8.57 -15.21
CA ASP A 59 -0.80 9.55 -15.61
C ASP A 59 -0.09 10.09 -14.36
N THR A 60 -0.88 10.43 -13.33
CA THR A 60 -0.35 10.81 -12.01
C THR A 60 -1.18 10.13 -10.93
N LEU A 61 -0.54 9.86 -9.79
CA LEU A 61 -1.25 9.30 -8.64
C LEU A 61 -0.49 9.58 -7.35
N GLY A 62 -1.20 9.49 -6.23
CA GLY A 62 -0.58 9.64 -4.93
C GLY A 62 -1.54 9.32 -3.80
N TRP A 63 -0.97 9.02 -2.66
CA TRP A 63 -1.69 8.75 -1.42
C TRP A 63 -1.34 9.79 -0.38
N ASN A 64 -2.37 10.33 0.28
CA ASN A 64 -2.22 11.15 1.46
C ASN A 64 -2.59 10.28 2.65
N VAL A 65 -1.62 10.02 3.53
CA VAL A 65 -1.76 9.10 4.65
C VAL A 65 -1.79 9.90 5.94
N HIS A 66 -2.75 9.60 6.81
CA HIS A 66 -2.90 10.31 8.07
C HIS A 66 -3.45 9.37 9.15
N ASN A 67 -3.40 9.85 10.42
CA ASN A 67 -3.84 9.07 11.58
C ASN A 67 -3.09 7.73 11.70
N ILE A 68 -1.79 7.75 11.45
CA ILE A 68 -0.95 6.55 11.52
C ILE A 68 -0.80 6.14 12.99
N LYS A 69 -1.08 4.87 13.27
CA LYS A 69 -1.08 4.36 14.63
C LYS A 69 -0.64 2.90 14.66
N GLU A 70 0.29 2.57 15.52
CA GLU A 70 0.62 1.17 15.77
C GLU A 70 -0.39 0.63 16.79
N VAL A 71 -1.36 -0.15 16.32
CA VAL A 71 -2.47 -0.65 17.16
C VAL A 71 -2.07 -1.84 18.02
N LYS A 72 -1.07 -2.59 17.57
CA LYS A 72 -0.42 -3.69 18.30
C LYS A 72 1.01 -3.76 17.78
N PRO A 73 1.94 -4.36 18.54
CA PRO A 73 3.29 -4.54 18.01
C PRO A 73 3.27 -5.21 16.64
N GLY A 74 3.85 -4.55 15.66
CA GLY A 74 3.91 -5.06 14.29
C GLY A 74 2.71 -4.74 13.42
N ILE A 75 1.65 -4.11 13.93
CA ILE A 75 0.44 -3.81 13.15
C ILE A 75 0.17 -2.32 13.16
N VAL A 76 0.23 -1.69 11.98
CA VAL A 76 -0.02 -0.26 11.82
C VAL A 76 -1.33 -0.07 11.08
N LEU A 77 -2.17 0.82 11.59
CA LEU A 77 -3.42 1.24 10.95
C LEU A 77 -3.31 2.71 10.59
N PHE A 78 -3.83 3.08 9.43
CA PHE A 78 -3.87 4.49 9.03
C PHE A 78 -5.05 4.74 8.09
N ASP A 79 -5.39 6.03 7.97
CA ASP A 79 -6.38 6.50 7.00
C ASP A 79 -5.66 6.98 5.76
N PHE A 80 -6.27 6.81 4.60
CA PHE A 80 -5.67 7.32 3.37
C PHE A 80 -6.71 7.98 2.48
N THR A 81 -6.24 8.91 1.66
CA THR A 81 -6.96 9.43 0.51
C THR A 81 -6.08 9.23 -0.71
N PHE A 82 -6.58 8.49 -1.67
CA PHE A 82 -5.90 8.27 -2.94
C PHE A 82 -6.48 9.22 -3.97
N THR A 83 -5.62 9.88 -4.73
CA THR A 83 -6.04 10.70 -5.86
C THR A 83 -5.18 10.33 -7.07
N GLY A 84 -5.82 10.09 -8.19
CA GLY A 84 -5.12 9.79 -9.43
C GLY A 84 -5.80 10.42 -10.61
N ILE A 85 -5.02 10.63 -11.68
CA ILE A 85 -5.53 11.08 -12.96
C ILE A 85 -5.21 9.97 -13.95
N THR A 86 -6.24 9.39 -14.56
CA THR A 86 -6.06 8.30 -15.51
C THR A 86 -5.40 8.79 -16.78
N LEU A 87 -4.99 7.85 -17.63
CA LEU A 87 -4.42 8.18 -18.92
C LEU A 87 -5.37 8.96 -19.81
N ASP A 88 -6.69 8.80 -19.57
CA ASP A 88 -7.75 9.56 -20.28
C ASP A 88 -8.05 10.92 -19.65
N GLY A 89 -7.37 11.28 -18.58
CA GLY A 89 -7.59 12.55 -17.88
C GLY A 89 -8.72 12.53 -16.86
N GLU A 90 -9.28 11.36 -16.54
CA GLU A 90 -10.33 11.21 -15.54
C GLU A 90 -9.74 11.28 -14.13
N VAL A 91 -10.39 12.02 -13.23
CA VAL A 91 -9.97 12.11 -11.84
C VAL A 91 -10.60 10.98 -11.03
N VAL A 92 -9.77 10.24 -10.31
CA VAL A 92 -10.21 9.16 -9.43
C VAL A 92 -9.82 9.50 -8.01
N GLN A 93 -10.78 9.44 -7.08
CA GLN A 93 -10.52 9.65 -5.65
C GLN A 93 -11.09 8.48 -4.87
N ARG A 94 -10.32 8.01 -3.89
CA ARG A 94 -10.75 6.94 -2.97
C ARG A 94 -10.26 7.29 -1.58
N SER A 95 -11.08 7.00 -0.59
CA SER A 95 -10.67 7.14 0.81
C SER A 95 -10.90 5.80 1.50
N GLY A 96 -10.09 5.51 2.50
CA GLY A 96 -10.25 4.27 3.22
C GLY A 96 -9.27 4.13 4.37
N LYS A 97 -9.17 2.90 4.81
CA LYS A 97 -8.25 2.51 5.87
C LYS A 97 -7.37 1.38 5.37
N GLU A 98 -6.17 1.32 5.91
CA GLU A 98 -5.23 0.29 5.51
C GLU A 98 -4.47 -0.20 6.74
N TYR A 99 -4.33 -1.52 6.84
CA TYR A 99 -3.43 -2.13 7.82
C TYR A 99 -2.17 -2.57 7.12
N VAL A 100 -1.04 -2.34 7.75
CA VAL A 100 0.25 -2.88 7.33
C VAL A 100 0.79 -3.72 8.48
N ILE A 101 1.00 -5.00 8.22
CA ILE A 101 1.50 -5.94 9.24
C ILE A 101 2.94 -6.26 8.90
N VAL A 102 3.83 -5.99 9.85
CA VAL A 102 5.26 -6.14 9.70
C VAL A 102 5.76 -7.26 10.60
N TYR A 103 6.58 -8.12 10.03
CA TYR A 103 7.23 -9.19 10.78
C TYR A 103 8.65 -9.34 10.24
N ASN A 104 9.59 -9.41 11.16
CA ASN A 104 10.99 -9.65 10.83
C ASN A 104 11.56 -8.65 9.81
N GLY A 105 11.17 -7.38 9.95
CA GLY A 105 11.67 -6.29 9.08
C GLY A 105 11.07 -6.26 7.69
N LYS A 106 10.02 -7.04 7.42
CA LYS A 106 9.35 -7.08 6.12
C LYS A 106 7.85 -6.90 6.30
N ILE A 107 7.19 -6.43 5.24
CA ILE A 107 5.73 -6.34 5.24
C ILE A 107 5.18 -7.73 4.94
N GLN A 108 4.43 -8.29 5.87
CA GLN A 108 3.84 -9.62 5.74
C GLN A 108 2.42 -9.57 5.19
N HIS A 109 1.68 -8.51 5.49
CA HIS A 109 0.30 -8.40 5.00
C HIS A 109 -0.09 -6.94 4.88
N VAL A 110 -0.81 -6.65 3.82
CA VAL A 110 -1.47 -5.35 3.63
C VAL A 110 -2.96 -5.62 3.46
N GLU A 111 -3.77 -4.91 4.21
CA GLU A 111 -5.23 -5.04 4.16
C GLU A 111 -5.82 -3.68 3.84
N VAL A 112 -6.51 -3.56 2.70
CA VAL A 112 -7.09 -2.28 2.25
C VAL A 112 -8.60 -2.36 2.31
N SER A 113 -9.22 -1.32 2.88
CA SER A 113 -10.68 -1.20 2.91
C SER A 113 -11.07 0.20 2.44
N ASN A 114 -11.97 0.28 1.47
CA ASN A 114 -12.50 1.58 1.07
C ASN A 114 -13.53 2.07 2.07
N LYS A 115 -13.56 3.36 2.26
CA LYS A 115 -14.56 4.03 3.06
C LYS A 115 -15.73 4.38 2.14
N ASP A 116 -16.89 3.96 2.50
CA ASP A 116 -18.10 4.26 1.71
C ASP A 116 -18.63 5.65 2.01
#